data_2834919479d7c3043109a28aa9eb434b
#
_entry.id   2834919479d7c3043109a28aa9eb434b
#
_cell.length_a   1.000
_cell.length_b   1.000
_cell.length_c   1.000
_cell.angle_alpha   90.00
_cell.angle_beta   90.00
_cell.angle_gamma   90.00
#
_symmetry.space_group_name_H-M   'P 1'
#
loop_
_entity.id
_entity.type
_entity.pdbx_description
1 polymer ?
#
loop_
_entity_poly.entity_id
_entity_poly.type
_entity_poly.pdbx_seq_one_letter_code
_entity_poly.pdbx_strand_id
1 'polypeptide(L)'
;MEDSIFGWLIHALTGDLIPSELPGVREVNAVDEAGVHPLLLAIGKERYTPFENKQRPMELLTQANKILGTGQLSLAKYLFITDPGENKNLSTKNIPGFFSHVLERIDFTRDLHFQTQTTIDTLDYSGTDVNAGSKVIFAAHGNPVRSLAPNQDALPAEIKNLVKMIIPGVGVAEIAPFTDYETAAKEISGFAEKLKSLGGGYFTGETRIPLIIISDDKNFTAASLANFLWNTFTRSNPSHDIYGIDSGMEFKHWYCRGSLIIDARAKPHHAPVLEESPEIKVLTDRLFKKGGPLEKWSG
;
A
#
# COMPACT_ATOMS: atom_id res chain seq x y z
N MET A 1 1.76 -17.59 7.64
CA MET A 1 0.60 -18.28 8.32
C MET A 1 0.59 -18.00 9.82
N GLU A 2 1.70 -18.22 10.53
CA GLU A 2 1.78 -18.01 11.99
C GLU A 2 1.57 -16.53 12.35
N ASP A 3 2.29 -15.61 11.69
CA ASP A 3 2.14 -14.16 11.92
C ASP A 3 0.75 -13.65 11.57
N SER A 4 0.11 -14.18 10.53
CA SER A 4 -1.26 -13.83 10.16
C SER A 4 -2.26 -14.25 11.23
N ILE A 5 -2.08 -15.44 11.83
CA ILE A 5 -2.95 -15.92 12.92
C ILE A 5 -2.76 -15.06 14.18
N PHE A 6 -1.51 -14.75 14.52
CA PHE A 6 -1.22 -13.88 15.66
C PHE A 6 -1.70 -12.45 15.43
N GLY A 7 -1.50 -11.89 14.26
CA GLY A 7 -2.00 -10.57 13.88
C GLY A 7 -3.51 -10.48 14.01
N TRP A 8 -4.24 -11.45 13.47
CA TRP A 8 -5.70 -11.54 13.61
C TRP A 8 -6.14 -11.68 15.08
N LEU A 9 -5.50 -12.55 15.84
CA LEU A 9 -5.83 -12.77 17.25
C LEU A 9 -5.60 -11.52 18.09
N ILE A 10 -4.44 -10.87 17.93
CA ILE A 10 -4.13 -9.63 18.64
C ILE A 10 -5.14 -8.55 18.27
N HIS A 11 -5.46 -8.39 16.98
CA HIS A 11 -6.43 -7.41 16.52
C HIS A 11 -7.85 -7.68 17.09
N ALA A 12 -8.27 -8.95 17.12
CA ALA A 12 -9.56 -9.34 17.69
C ALA A 12 -9.64 -9.09 19.21
N LEU A 13 -8.54 -9.28 19.94
CA LEU A 13 -8.49 -9.10 21.39
C LEU A 13 -8.27 -7.65 21.83
N THR A 14 -7.58 -6.85 21.03
CA THR A 14 -7.14 -5.49 21.42
C THR A 14 -7.86 -4.37 20.69
N GLY A 15 -8.67 -4.69 19.67
CA GLY A 15 -9.37 -3.69 18.85
C GLY A 15 -10.18 -2.67 19.66
N ASP A 16 -10.85 -3.11 20.71
CA ASP A 16 -11.65 -2.24 21.60
C ASP A 16 -10.78 -1.31 22.48
N LEU A 17 -9.48 -1.60 22.62
CA LEU A 17 -8.55 -0.78 23.39
C LEU A 17 -7.95 0.37 22.56
N ILE A 18 -8.03 0.31 21.23
CA ILE A 18 -7.41 1.29 20.33
C ILE A 18 -7.80 2.72 20.68
N PRO A 19 -9.07 3.09 20.89
CA PRO A 19 -9.45 4.47 21.21
C PRO A 19 -8.86 4.99 22.53
N SER A 20 -8.57 4.12 23.50
CA SER A 20 -7.95 4.50 24.77
C SER A 20 -6.45 4.72 24.64
N GLU A 21 -5.77 3.88 23.86
CA GLU A 21 -4.32 3.96 23.62
C GLU A 21 -3.94 5.00 22.58
N LEU A 22 -4.80 5.18 21.57
CA LEU A 22 -4.63 6.08 20.44
C LEU A 22 -5.80 7.07 20.35
N PRO A 23 -5.84 8.12 21.18
CA PRO A 23 -6.94 9.08 21.19
C PRO A 23 -7.19 9.69 19.80
N GLY A 24 -8.45 9.64 19.35
CA GLY A 24 -8.86 10.09 18.03
C GLY A 24 -8.79 9.04 16.92
N VAL A 25 -8.12 7.91 17.15
CA VAL A 25 -8.12 6.76 16.22
C VAL A 25 -9.27 5.83 16.59
N ARG A 26 -10.10 5.52 15.60
CA ARG A 26 -11.26 4.63 15.76
C ARG A 26 -10.94 3.18 15.45
N GLU A 27 -10.12 2.96 14.43
CA GLU A 27 -9.85 1.63 13.90
C GLU A 27 -8.42 1.59 13.35
N VAL A 28 -7.73 0.49 13.60
CA VAL A 28 -6.40 0.18 13.05
C VAL A 28 -6.44 -1.26 12.55
N ASN A 29 -5.88 -1.52 11.38
CA ASN A 29 -5.76 -2.84 10.80
C ASN A 29 -4.35 -3.03 10.26
N ALA A 30 -3.60 -3.94 10.87
CA ALA A 30 -2.36 -4.48 10.31
C ALA A 30 -2.76 -5.57 9.32
N VAL A 31 -2.48 -5.34 8.03
CA VAL A 31 -3.05 -6.14 6.95
C VAL A 31 -2.30 -7.46 6.80
N ASP A 32 -2.96 -8.57 7.10
CA ASP A 32 -2.38 -9.92 7.10
C ASP A 32 -1.77 -10.29 5.75
N GLU A 33 -2.48 -10.03 4.65
CA GLU A 33 -2.02 -10.35 3.30
C GLU A 33 -0.78 -9.55 2.89
N ALA A 34 -0.53 -8.43 3.54
CA ALA A 34 0.67 -7.62 3.32
C ALA A 34 1.84 -8.00 4.24
N GLY A 35 1.74 -9.10 5.00
CA GLY A 35 2.76 -9.52 5.97
C GLY A 35 2.64 -8.85 7.34
N VAL A 36 1.46 -8.36 7.69
CA VAL A 36 1.09 -7.73 8.97
C VAL A 36 1.73 -6.35 9.18
N HIS A 37 3.03 -6.28 9.41
CA HIS A 37 3.73 -5.02 9.72
C HIS A 37 3.93 -4.10 8.51
N PRO A 38 4.21 -4.57 7.29
CA PRO A 38 4.47 -3.67 6.16
C PRO A 38 3.35 -2.69 5.86
N LEU A 39 2.08 -3.06 6.07
CA LEU A 39 0.93 -2.21 5.77
C LEU A 39 -0.01 -2.06 6.96
N LEU A 40 -0.24 -0.82 7.36
CA LEU A 40 -1.19 -0.44 8.39
C LEU A 40 -2.26 0.48 7.80
N LEU A 41 -3.52 0.16 8.01
CA LEU A 41 -4.67 1.00 7.66
C LEU A 41 -5.28 1.55 8.94
N ALA A 42 -5.59 2.86 8.98
CA ALA A 42 -6.18 3.49 10.15
C ALA A 42 -7.32 4.44 9.80
N ILE A 43 -8.34 4.45 10.64
CA ILE A 43 -9.41 5.44 10.59
C ILE A 43 -9.28 6.33 11.84
N GLY A 44 -8.91 7.54 11.59
CA GLY A 44 -8.81 8.59 12.59
C GLY A 44 -9.99 9.55 12.55
N LYS A 45 -9.81 10.69 13.20
CA LYS A 45 -10.77 11.77 13.19
C LYS A 45 -10.04 13.11 13.04
N GLU A 46 -10.41 13.85 12.01
CA GLU A 46 -9.95 15.21 11.83
C GLU A 46 -10.98 16.16 12.42
N ARG A 47 -10.63 16.82 13.52
CA ARG A 47 -11.51 17.78 14.22
C ARG A 47 -10.98 19.21 14.11
N TYR A 48 -9.76 19.34 13.61
CA TYR A 48 -9.13 20.62 13.48
C TYR A 48 -9.82 21.45 12.39
N THR A 49 -10.40 22.58 12.75
CA THR A 49 -11.04 23.48 11.81
C THR A 49 -10.00 24.49 11.32
N PRO A 50 -9.58 24.42 10.03
CA PRO A 50 -8.59 25.34 9.51
C PRO A 50 -9.18 26.75 9.39
N PHE A 51 -8.37 27.73 9.73
CA PHE A 51 -8.75 29.14 9.65
C PHE A 51 -9.07 29.60 8.22
N GLU A 52 -8.47 28.97 7.22
CA GLU A 52 -8.60 29.31 5.78
C GLU A 52 -9.62 28.46 5.02
N ASN A 53 -10.47 27.71 5.64
CA ASN A 53 -11.42 26.76 5.00
C ASN A 53 -10.76 25.71 4.07
N LYS A 54 -9.45 25.52 4.15
CA LYS A 54 -8.74 24.46 3.41
C LYS A 54 -8.74 23.19 4.22
N GLN A 55 -9.48 22.21 3.76
CA GLN A 55 -9.47 20.88 4.35
C GLN A 55 -8.12 20.20 4.07
N ARG A 56 -7.40 19.80 5.11
CA ARG A 56 -6.13 19.08 5.05
C ARG A 56 -5.95 18.25 6.31
N PRO A 57 -5.21 17.13 6.24
CA PRO A 57 -4.95 16.31 7.42
C PRO A 57 -3.98 17.05 8.37
N MET A 58 -4.47 17.46 9.53
CA MET A 58 -3.66 18.10 10.58
C MET A 58 -3.63 17.22 11.83
N GLU A 59 -4.79 16.90 12.38
CA GLU A 59 -4.91 16.03 13.54
C GLU A 59 -4.60 14.57 13.16
N LEU A 60 -4.96 14.14 11.95
CA LEU A 60 -4.60 12.82 11.42
C LEU A 60 -3.08 12.61 11.39
N LEU A 61 -2.28 13.62 11.07
CA LEU A 61 -0.82 13.51 11.13
C LEU A 61 -0.31 13.33 12.56
N THR A 62 -0.92 13.99 13.54
CA THR A 62 -0.60 13.79 14.96
C THR A 62 -0.93 12.36 15.40
N GLN A 63 -2.10 11.85 14.97
CA GLN A 63 -2.50 10.46 15.22
C GLN A 63 -1.57 9.46 14.54
N ALA A 64 -1.17 9.71 13.28
CA ALA A 64 -0.20 8.89 12.56
C ALA A 64 1.16 8.80 13.28
N ASN A 65 1.68 9.92 13.77
CA ASN A 65 2.91 9.93 14.56
C ASN A 65 2.77 9.14 15.87
N LYS A 66 1.60 9.24 16.53
CA LYS A 66 1.33 8.44 17.73
C LYS A 66 1.29 6.94 17.40
N ILE A 67 0.64 6.54 16.31
CA ILE A 67 0.61 5.16 15.82
C ILE A 67 2.04 4.65 15.61
N LEU A 68 2.83 5.36 14.80
CA LEU A 68 4.21 4.97 14.47
C LEU A 68 5.19 5.09 15.66
N GLY A 69 4.80 5.68 16.76
CA GLY A 69 5.54 5.75 18.01
C GLY A 69 5.07 4.76 19.09
N THR A 70 4.14 3.85 18.79
CA THR A 70 3.49 3.00 19.81
C THR A 70 3.74 1.52 19.56
N GLY A 71 4.52 0.87 20.43
CA GLY A 71 4.68 -0.59 20.49
C GLY A 71 4.89 -1.26 19.12
N GLN A 72 4.17 -2.33 18.84
CA GLN A 72 4.26 -3.09 17.58
C GLN A 72 3.81 -2.27 16.35
N LEU A 73 2.94 -1.30 16.52
CA LEU A 73 2.49 -0.43 15.42
C LEU A 73 3.64 0.41 14.85
N SER A 74 4.71 0.62 15.64
CA SER A 74 5.91 1.31 15.21
C SER A 74 6.70 0.55 14.14
N LEU A 75 6.42 -0.71 13.90
CA LEU A 75 7.05 -1.53 12.87
C LEU A 75 6.42 -1.31 11.48
N ALA A 76 5.27 -0.62 11.41
CA ALA A 76 4.62 -0.33 10.14
C ALA A 76 5.53 0.48 9.21
N LYS A 77 5.52 0.07 7.93
CA LYS A 77 6.30 0.69 6.86
C LYS A 77 5.43 1.65 6.01
N TYR A 78 4.23 1.21 5.69
CA TYR A 78 3.20 2.01 5.03
C TYR A 78 2.03 2.24 5.99
N LEU A 79 1.74 3.47 6.32
CA LEU A 79 0.57 3.85 7.10
C LEU A 79 -0.39 4.68 6.24
N PHE A 80 -1.56 4.12 5.97
CA PHE A 80 -2.67 4.87 5.37
C PHE A 80 -3.65 5.26 6.47
N ILE A 81 -3.87 6.56 6.65
CA ILE A 81 -4.80 7.08 7.66
C ILE A 81 -5.77 8.06 7.02
N THR A 82 -7.04 7.95 7.38
CA THR A 82 -8.09 8.84 6.87
C THR A 82 -9.17 9.13 7.91
N ASP A 83 -9.85 10.25 7.72
CA ASP A 83 -11.11 10.55 8.39
C ASP A 83 -12.26 10.03 7.52
N PRO A 84 -13.28 9.37 8.09
CA PRO A 84 -14.39 8.82 7.32
C PRO A 84 -15.30 9.90 6.72
N GLY A 85 -15.25 11.14 7.19
CA GLY A 85 -16.16 12.19 6.80
C GLY A 85 -17.63 11.76 7.01
N GLU A 86 -18.43 11.82 5.95
CA GLU A 86 -19.83 11.39 5.96
C GLU A 86 -20.00 9.86 5.81
N ASN A 87 -18.97 9.13 5.41
CA ASN A 87 -19.01 7.68 5.23
C ASN A 87 -18.88 6.93 6.56
N LYS A 88 -19.97 6.86 7.30
CA LYS A 88 -20.03 6.18 8.61
C LYS A 88 -19.70 4.68 8.55
N ASN A 89 -19.84 4.07 7.37
CA ASN A 89 -19.59 2.63 7.16
C ASN A 89 -18.16 2.35 6.66
N LEU A 90 -17.31 3.36 6.56
CA LEU A 90 -15.92 3.13 6.21
C LEU A 90 -15.26 2.23 7.27
N SER A 91 -14.59 1.18 6.83
CA SER A 91 -13.85 0.25 7.68
C SER A 91 -12.56 -0.16 7.02
N THR A 92 -11.51 -0.34 7.81
CA THR A 92 -10.21 -0.85 7.38
C THR A 92 -10.27 -2.32 6.95
N LYS A 93 -11.33 -3.06 7.35
CA LYS A 93 -11.57 -4.45 6.92
C LYS A 93 -12.07 -4.54 5.47
N ASN A 94 -12.74 -3.50 4.97
CA ASN A 94 -13.06 -3.38 3.55
C ASN A 94 -11.92 -2.68 2.83
N ILE A 95 -10.82 -3.41 2.58
CA ILE A 95 -9.59 -2.87 2.02
C ILE A 95 -9.81 -2.14 0.69
N PRO A 96 -10.54 -2.68 -0.32
CA PRO A 96 -10.80 -1.95 -1.55
C PRO A 96 -11.57 -0.65 -1.34
N GLY A 97 -12.60 -0.67 -0.49
CA GLY A 97 -13.38 0.52 -0.15
C GLY A 97 -12.55 1.56 0.61
N PHE A 98 -11.66 1.12 1.49
CA PHE A 98 -10.76 1.99 2.22
C PHE A 98 -9.74 2.67 1.27
N PHE A 99 -9.09 1.90 0.40
CA PHE A 99 -8.17 2.46 -0.62
C PHE A 99 -8.88 3.46 -1.53
N SER A 100 -10.08 3.12 -2.01
CA SER A 100 -10.86 4.05 -2.85
C SER A 100 -11.13 5.36 -2.11
N HIS A 101 -11.58 5.30 -0.84
CA HIS A 101 -11.83 6.49 -0.03
C HIS A 101 -10.58 7.37 0.15
N VAL A 102 -9.42 6.76 0.42
CA VAL A 102 -8.15 7.47 0.55
C VAL A 102 -7.72 8.07 -0.78
N LEU A 103 -7.70 7.27 -1.86
CA LEU A 103 -7.19 7.68 -3.17
C LEU A 103 -8.06 8.76 -3.83
N GLU A 104 -9.34 8.83 -3.53
CA GLU A 104 -10.20 9.94 -3.98
C GLU A 104 -9.84 11.28 -3.35
N ARG A 105 -9.27 11.28 -2.14
CA ARG A 105 -9.09 12.47 -1.29
C ARG A 105 -7.66 12.93 -1.13
N ILE A 106 -6.72 12.02 -1.22
CA ILE A 106 -5.31 12.33 -0.98
C ILE A 106 -4.76 13.31 -2.03
N ASP A 107 -4.06 14.33 -1.57
CA ASP A 107 -3.30 15.26 -2.40
C ASP A 107 -1.80 14.93 -2.29
N PHE A 108 -1.25 14.28 -3.30
CA PHE A 108 0.15 13.86 -3.30
C PHE A 108 1.15 15.02 -3.32
N THR A 109 0.67 16.25 -3.47
CA THR A 109 1.54 17.43 -3.31
C THR A 109 1.77 17.81 -1.85
N ARG A 110 1.03 17.17 -0.90
CA ARG A 110 0.96 17.62 0.48
C ARG A 110 0.89 16.49 1.50
N ASP A 111 0.19 15.40 1.17
CA ASP A 111 -0.33 14.43 2.15
C ASP A 111 0.54 13.17 2.28
N LEU A 112 1.76 13.20 1.72
CA LEU A 112 2.76 12.14 1.85
C LEU A 112 3.88 12.58 2.80
N HIS A 113 4.13 11.79 3.84
CA HIS A 113 5.17 12.13 4.83
C HIS A 113 6.12 10.96 5.02
N PHE A 114 7.37 11.14 4.63
CA PHE A 114 8.41 10.13 4.72
C PHE A 114 9.20 10.24 6.03
N GLN A 115 9.49 9.08 6.63
CA GLN A 115 10.50 8.93 7.68
C GLN A 115 11.62 8.05 7.09
N THR A 116 12.70 8.67 6.70
CA THR A 116 13.86 8.00 6.10
C THR A 116 14.87 7.57 7.17
N GLN A 117 15.69 6.56 6.87
CA GLN A 117 16.72 6.05 7.77
C GLN A 117 16.16 5.74 9.17
N THR A 118 15.10 4.96 9.22
CA THR A 118 14.40 4.60 10.45
C THR A 118 14.33 3.08 10.61
N THR A 119 13.85 2.63 11.77
CA THR A 119 13.68 1.21 12.04
C THR A 119 12.44 0.66 11.36
N ILE A 120 12.54 -0.56 10.85
CA ILE A 120 11.47 -1.39 10.34
C ILE A 120 11.49 -2.75 11.03
N ASP A 121 10.54 -3.64 10.71
CA ASP A 121 10.52 -4.99 11.23
C ASP A 121 11.80 -5.77 10.84
N THR A 122 12.30 -6.59 11.75
CA THR A 122 13.44 -7.50 11.52
C THR A 122 13.17 -8.50 10.41
N LEU A 123 11.92 -8.89 10.21
CA LEU A 123 11.49 -9.82 9.16
C LEU A 123 11.16 -9.13 7.83
N ASP A 124 11.29 -7.81 7.76
CA ASP A 124 11.11 -7.05 6.52
C ASP A 124 12.44 -6.94 5.76
N TYR A 125 12.59 -7.72 4.71
CA TYR A 125 13.80 -7.77 3.88
C TYR A 125 13.81 -6.71 2.76
N SER A 126 12.86 -5.80 2.71
CA SER A 126 12.84 -4.71 1.71
C SER A 126 13.73 -3.54 2.08
N GLY A 127 14.24 -3.50 3.30
CA GLY A 127 15.10 -2.44 3.82
C GLY A 127 16.53 -2.48 3.29
N THR A 128 17.35 -1.55 3.79
CA THR A 128 18.75 -1.43 3.38
C THR A 128 19.70 -2.29 4.22
N ASP A 129 19.25 -2.72 5.40
CA ASP A 129 19.95 -3.58 6.33
C ASP A 129 18.96 -4.13 7.37
N VAL A 130 19.42 -4.96 8.31
CA VAL A 130 18.59 -5.49 9.40
C VAL A 130 18.00 -4.34 10.22
N ASN A 131 16.70 -4.31 10.37
CA ASN A 131 15.93 -3.25 11.03
C ASN A 131 16.15 -1.84 10.46
N ALA A 132 16.69 -1.70 9.27
CA ALA A 132 16.98 -0.41 8.64
C ALA A 132 16.18 -0.22 7.35
N GLY A 133 15.37 0.81 7.32
CA GLY A 133 14.54 1.13 6.16
C GLY A 133 13.90 2.50 6.28
N SER A 134 12.70 2.63 5.75
CA SER A 134 11.95 3.87 5.77
C SER A 134 10.46 3.62 5.95
N LYS A 135 9.72 4.68 6.28
CA LYS A 135 8.26 4.66 6.42
C LYS A 135 7.65 5.78 5.62
N VAL A 136 6.38 5.60 5.26
CA VAL A 136 5.58 6.64 4.63
C VAL A 136 4.18 6.68 5.23
N ILE A 137 3.69 7.88 5.49
CA ILE A 137 2.32 8.14 5.90
C ILE A 137 1.57 8.71 4.69
N PHE A 138 0.42 8.12 4.39
CA PHE A 138 -0.60 8.59 3.46
C PHE A 138 -1.76 9.11 4.30
N ALA A 139 -1.85 10.42 4.50
CA ALA A 139 -2.89 11.03 5.32
C ALA A 139 -3.93 11.71 4.43
N ALA A 140 -5.17 11.21 4.39
CA ALA A 140 -6.20 11.73 3.51
C ALA A 140 -7.38 12.31 4.30
N HIS A 141 -7.79 13.53 3.95
CA HIS A 141 -8.95 14.20 4.56
C HIS A 141 -9.62 15.15 3.57
N GLY A 142 -10.91 15.36 3.79
CA GLY A 142 -11.70 16.34 3.05
C GLY A 142 -12.58 15.74 1.96
N ASN A 143 -13.04 16.59 1.07
CA ASN A 143 -13.86 16.18 -0.07
C ASN A 143 -13.03 15.44 -1.12
N PRO A 144 -13.64 14.54 -1.91
CA PRO A 144 -12.98 13.95 -3.06
C PRO A 144 -12.40 15.02 -4.00
N VAL A 145 -11.13 14.85 -4.36
CA VAL A 145 -10.40 15.72 -5.30
C VAL A 145 -10.31 15.09 -6.70
N ARG A 146 -10.72 13.82 -6.82
CA ARG A 146 -10.74 13.07 -8.09
C ARG A 146 -11.80 11.97 -8.11
N SER A 147 -12.13 11.54 -9.34
CA SER A 147 -12.91 10.33 -9.58
C SER A 147 -12.01 9.20 -10.06
N LEU A 148 -12.08 8.04 -9.43
CA LEU A 148 -11.24 6.89 -9.76
C LEU A 148 -11.76 6.15 -11.01
N ALA A 149 -10.85 5.63 -11.84
CA ALA A 149 -11.19 4.63 -12.84
C ALA A 149 -11.71 3.37 -12.12
N PRO A 150 -12.93 2.90 -12.41
CA PRO A 150 -13.55 1.87 -11.57
C PRO A 150 -13.00 0.47 -11.80
N ASN A 151 -12.61 0.14 -13.04
CA ASN A 151 -12.14 -1.20 -13.42
C ASN A 151 -11.42 -1.17 -14.78
N GLN A 152 -10.94 -2.36 -15.20
CA GLN A 152 -10.22 -2.53 -16.46
C GLN A 152 -11.05 -2.14 -17.69
N ASP A 153 -12.35 -2.41 -17.70
CA ASP A 153 -13.20 -2.17 -18.89
C ASP A 153 -13.39 -0.69 -19.17
N ALA A 154 -13.29 0.15 -18.15
CA ALA A 154 -13.39 1.61 -18.28
C ALA A 154 -12.13 2.27 -18.90
N LEU A 155 -11.06 1.51 -19.14
CA LEU A 155 -9.81 2.05 -19.67
C LEU A 155 -9.76 2.02 -21.20
N PRO A 156 -9.13 3.02 -21.87
CA PRO A 156 -8.75 2.94 -23.29
C PRO A 156 -7.82 1.75 -23.57
N ALA A 157 -7.84 1.26 -24.81
CA ALA A 157 -7.04 0.10 -25.22
C ALA A 157 -5.53 0.27 -24.98
N GLU A 158 -5.02 1.47 -25.24
CA GLU A 158 -3.60 1.80 -25.05
C GLU A 158 -3.19 1.68 -23.58
N ILE A 159 -4.04 2.10 -22.65
CA ILE A 159 -3.80 1.99 -21.22
C ILE A 159 -3.96 0.54 -20.76
N LYS A 160 -4.99 -0.20 -21.25
CA LYS A 160 -5.19 -1.63 -20.94
C LYS A 160 -3.96 -2.48 -21.22
N ASN A 161 -3.21 -2.15 -22.26
CA ASN A 161 -1.99 -2.89 -22.62
C ASN A 161 -0.84 -2.66 -21.63
N LEU A 162 -0.79 -1.51 -20.98
CA LEU A 162 0.28 -1.12 -20.07
C LEU A 162 -0.04 -1.44 -18.61
N VAL A 163 -1.29 -1.22 -18.22
CA VAL A 163 -1.72 -1.28 -16.82
C VAL A 163 -2.89 -2.24 -16.67
N LYS A 164 -2.82 -3.12 -15.69
CA LYS A 164 -3.91 -4.01 -15.27
C LYS A 164 -4.49 -3.52 -13.95
N MET A 165 -5.80 -3.21 -13.95
CA MET A 165 -6.47 -2.75 -12.73
C MET A 165 -6.70 -3.89 -11.74
N ILE A 166 -6.56 -3.58 -10.44
CA ILE A 166 -6.87 -4.53 -9.35
C ILE A 166 -8.05 -4.05 -8.51
N ILE A 167 -8.07 -2.79 -8.14
CA ILE A 167 -9.17 -2.12 -7.43
C ILE A 167 -9.35 -0.72 -8.06
N PRO A 168 -10.46 0.00 -7.79
CA PRO A 168 -10.64 1.34 -8.32
C PRO A 168 -9.45 2.25 -8.04
N GLY A 169 -8.93 2.89 -9.09
CA GLY A 169 -7.79 3.82 -9.01
C GLY A 169 -6.41 3.18 -8.80
N VAL A 170 -6.30 1.86 -8.77
CA VAL A 170 -5.02 1.16 -8.60
C VAL A 170 -4.73 0.28 -9.79
N GLY A 171 -3.60 0.52 -10.45
CA GLY A 171 -3.12 -0.24 -11.59
C GLY A 171 -1.78 -0.91 -11.33
N VAL A 172 -1.56 -2.05 -11.97
CA VAL A 172 -0.30 -2.80 -11.95
C VAL A 172 0.32 -2.78 -13.33
N ALA A 173 1.58 -2.41 -13.42
CA ALA A 173 2.37 -2.40 -14.64
C ALA A 173 3.57 -3.33 -14.50
N GLU A 174 4.13 -3.71 -15.65
CA GLU A 174 5.33 -4.52 -15.76
C GLU A 174 6.32 -3.78 -16.65
N ILE A 175 7.56 -3.69 -16.18
CA ILE A 175 8.70 -3.18 -16.94
C ILE A 175 9.86 -4.17 -16.83
N ALA A 176 11.05 -3.82 -17.32
CA ALA A 176 12.22 -4.69 -17.22
C ALA A 176 12.51 -5.09 -15.76
N PRO A 177 13.07 -6.28 -15.51
CA PRO A 177 13.48 -6.71 -14.17
C PRO A 177 14.43 -5.71 -13.51
N PHE A 178 14.35 -5.58 -12.18
CA PHE A 178 15.23 -4.70 -11.41
C PHE A 178 16.69 -5.18 -11.51
N THR A 179 17.61 -4.26 -11.75
CA THR A 179 19.05 -4.50 -11.74
C THR A 179 19.74 -3.75 -10.59
N ASP A 180 19.58 -2.43 -10.58
CA ASP A 180 20.08 -1.51 -9.57
C ASP A 180 19.19 -0.25 -9.51
N TYR A 181 19.33 0.54 -8.45
CA TYR A 181 18.48 1.72 -8.23
C TYR A 181 18.71 2.84 -9.25
N GLU A 182 19.92 3.00 -9.81
CA GLU A 182 20.18 4.04 -10.82
C GLU A 182 19.46 3.71 -12.15
N THR A 183 19.55 2.45 -12.56
CA THR A 183 18.85 1.92 -13.75
C THR A 183 17.33 1.97 -13.54
N ALA A 184 16.86 1.51 -12.39
CA ALA A 184 15.44 1.53 -12.03
C ALA A 184 14.85 2.95 -12.08
N ALA A 185 15.56 3.94 -11.56
CA ALA A 185 15.10 5.33 -11.59
C ALA A 185 14.95 5.85 -13.03
N LYS A 186 15.87 5.50 -13.95
CA LYS A 186 15.80 5.87 -15.37
C LYS A 186 14.62 5.18 -16.07
N GLU A 187 14.43 3.88 -15.84
CA GLU A 187 13.35 3.07 -16.42
C GLU A 187 11.98 3.59 -15.97
N ILE A 188 11.83 3.84 -14.67
CA ILE A 188 10.57 4.33 -14.09
C ILE A 188 10.28 5.75 -14.55
N SER A 189 11.31 6.61 -14.67
CA SER A 189 11.15 7.94 -15.23
C SER A 189 10.68 7.90 -16.70
N GLY A 190 11.28 7.03 -17.52
CA GLY A 190 10.84 6.80 -18.89
C GLY A 190 9.41 6.24 -18.98
N PHE A 191 9.06 5.34 -18.08
CA PHE A 191 7.70 4.81 -17.99
C PHE A 191 6.70 5.89 -17.56
N ALA A 192 7.04 6.74 -16.59
CA ALA A 192 6.24 7.85 -16.12
C ALA A 192 5.95 8.86 -17.27
N GLU A 193 6.96 9.21 -18.06
CA GLU A 193 6.77 10.06 -19.22
C GLU A 193 5.88 9.42 -20.30
N LYS A 194 5.99 8.11 -20.50
CA LYS A 194 5.09 7.36 -21.37
C LYS A 194 3.65 7.43 -20.89
N LEU A 195 3.39 7.20 -19.59
CA LEU A 195 2.06 7.31 -19.00
C LEU A 195 1.49 8.73 -19.14
N LYS A 196 2.33 9.74 -18.90
CA LYS A 196 1.96 11.15 -19.05
C LYS A 196 1.55 11.48 -20.49
N SER A 197 2.23 10.91 -21.48
CA SER A 197 1.94 11.15 -22.91
C SER A 197 0.60 10.56 -23.38
N LEU A 198 0.03 9.58 -22.65
CA LEU A 198 -1.26 8.97 -23.02
C LEU A 198 -2.45 9.90 -22.78
N GLY A 199 -2.28 10.95 -22.00
CA GLY A 199 -3.33 11.94 -21.75
C GLY A 199 -4.60 11.38 -21.08
N GLY A 200 -5.74 12.02 -21.37
CA GLY A 200 -7.06 11.52 -20.94
C GLY A 200 -7.35 11.61 -19.43
N GLY A 201 -6.53 12.32 -18.65
CA GLY A 201 -6.76 12.51 -17.21
C GLY A 201 -6.54 11.26 -16.35
N TYR A 202 -5.96 10.18 -16.91
CA TYR A 202 -5.77 8.94 -16.13
C TYR A 202 -4.60 9.04 -15.16
N PHE A 203 -3.49 9.63 -15.57
CA PHE A 203 -2.23 9.65 -14.80
C PHE A 203 -1.79 11.06 -14.39
N THR A 204 -2.32 12.08 -15.04
CA THR A 204 -2.10 13.51 -14.74
C THR A 204 -3.43 14.26 -14.82
N GLY A 205 -3.49 15.48 -14.32
CA GLY A 205 -4.72 16.26 -14.26
C GLY A 205 -5.70 15.66 -13.25
N GLU A 206 -6.78 15.02 -13.71
CA GLU A 206 -7.76 14.35 -12.83
C GLU A 206 -7.17 13.16 -12.07
N THR A 207 -6.10 12.56 -12.63
CA THR A 207 -5.37 11.43 -12.03
C THR A 207 -6.30 10.29 -11.61
N ARG A 208 -7.06 9.74 -12.58
CA ARG A 208 -8.08 8.71 -12.34
C ARG A 208 -7.51 7.34 -11.92
N ILE A 209 -6.20 7.12 -12.16
CA ILE A 209 -5.41 5.99 -11.64
C ILE A 209 -4.28 6.57 -10.78
N PRO A 210 -4.58 7.04 -9.56
CA PRO A 210 -3.59 7.72 -8.72
C PRO A 210 -2.47 6.83 -8.21
N LEU A 211 -2.64 5.51 -8.18
CA LEU A 211 -1.63 4.58 -7.67
C LEU A 211 -1.28 3.53 -8.73
N ILE A 212 0.01 3.41 -9.05
CA ILE A 212 0.56 2.42 -9.97
C ILE A 212 1.61 1.60 -9.25
N ILE A 213 1.53 0.29 -9.38
CA ILE A 213 2.51 -0.65 -8.86
C ILE A 213 3.30 -1.22 -10.03
N ILE A 214 4.61 -1.14 -9.97
CA ILE A 214 5.50 -1.84 -10.89
C ILE A 214 5.86 -3.19 -10.27
N SER A 215 5.68 -4.26 -11.03
CA SER A 215 5.89 -5.63 -10.59
C SER A 215 6.60 -6.43 -11.67
N ASP A 216 7.27 -7.52 -11.30
CA ASP A 216 7.89 -8.46 -12.24
C ASP A 216 6.85 -9.26 -13.06
N ASP A 217 5.65 -9.44 -12.52
CA ASP A 217 4.51 -10.08 -13.19
C ASP A 217 3.21 -9.36 -12.82
N LYS A 218 2.73 -8.52 -13.74
CA LYS A 218 1.47 -7.77 -13.53
C LYS A 218 0.24 -8.69 -13.48
N ASN A 219 0.29 -9.87 -14.13
CA ASN A 219 -0.83 -10.79 -14.12
C ASN A 219 -0.95 -11.52 -12.79
N PHE A 220 0.17 -11.97 -12.22
CA PHE A 220 0.21 -12.51 -10.87
C PHE A 220 -0.23 -11.48 -9.83
N THR A 221 0.37 -10.29 -9.88
CA THR A 221 0.09 -9.24 -8.89
C THR A 221 -1.36 -8.75 -8.94
N ALA A 222 -1.94 -8.64 -10.12
CA ALA A 222 -3.33 -8.23 -10.29
C ALA A 222 -4.34 -9.40 -10.31
N ALA A 223 -3.93 -10.64 -10.03
CA ALA A 223 -4.83 -11.78 -10.01
C ALA A 223 -5.76 -11.80 -8.79
N SER A 224 -5.31 -11.28 -7.66
CA SER A 224 -6.09 -11.20 -6.43
C SER A 224 -5.64 -10.02 -5.57
N LEU A 225 -6.54 -9.59 -4.67
CA LEU A 225 -6.21 -8.56 -3.67
C LEU A 225 -5.03 -8.99 -2.79
N ALA A 226 -4.98 -10.25 -2.38
CA ALA A 226 -3.89 -10.80 -1.57
C ALA A 226 -2.54 -10.72 -2.29
N ASN A 227 -2.49 -11.09 -3.56
CA ASN A 227 -1.25 -11.01 -4.37
C ASN A 227 -0.78 -9.55 -4.49
N PHE A 228 -1.70 -8.63 -4.74
CA PHE A 228 -1.39 -7.20 -4.82
C PHE A 228 -0.81 -6.68 -3.50
N LEU A 229 -1.48 -6.94 -2.38
CA LEU A 229 -1.05 -6.48 -1.06
C LEU A 229 0.31 -7.08 -0.69
N TRP A 230 0.45 -8.39 -0.85
CA TRP A 230 1.71 -9.07 -0.57
C TRP A 230 2.85 -8.52 -1.42
N ASN A 231 2.71 -8.54 -2.74
CA ASN A 231 3.79 -8.12 -3.64
C ASN A 231 4.18 -6.66 -3.40
N THR A 232 3.19 -5.76 -3.29
CA THR A 232 3.44 -4.32 -3.17
C THR A 232 4.19 -3.98 -1.88
N PHE A 233 3.67 -4.43 -0.75
CA PHE A 233 4.12 -3.92 0.54
C PHE A 233 5.27 -4.71 1.15
N THR A 234 5.48 -5.97 0.75
CA THR A 234 6.65 -6.74 1.21
C THR A 234 7.90 -6.48 0.39
N ARG A 235 7.77 -5.98 -0.86
CA ARG A 235 8.91 -5.79 -1.78
C ARG A 235 9.34 -4.36 -2.01
N SER A 236 8.78 -3.40 -1.29
CA SER A 236 9.12 -1.99 -1.47
C SER A 236 9.55 -1.33 -0.18
N ASN A 237 10.58 -0.50 -0.28
CA ASN A 237 11.07 0.39 0.78
C ASN A 237 10.70 1.83 0.40
N PRO A 238 9.83 2.54 1.14
CA PRO A 238 9.24 3.80 0.72
C PRO A 238 10.22 4.85 0.19
N SER A 239 11.36 5.06 0.85
CA SER A 239 12.32 6.09 0.45
C SER A 239 13.10 5.76 -0.83
N HIS A 240 13.11 4.50 -1.25
CA HIS A 240 13.85 4.02 -2.42
C HIS A 240 12.94 3.69 -3.59
N ASP A 241 11.71 3.25 -3.29
CA ASP A 241 10.82 2.60 -4.25
C ASP A 241 9.56 3.40 -4.56
N ILE A 242 9.38 4.58 -3.95
CA ILE A 242 8.27 5.47 -4.30
C ILE A 242 8.77 6.54 -5.29
N TYR A 243 8.09 6.59 -6.41
CA TYR A 243 8.26 7.55 -7.51
C TYR A 243 6.93 8.23 -7.80
N GLY A 244 6.94 9.20 -8.72
CA GLY A 244 5.69 9.85 -9.10
C GLY A 244 5.82 10.63 -10.40
N ILE A 245 4.72 10.77 -11.11
CA ILE A 245 4.65 11.60 -12.31
C ILE A 245 4.69 13.08 -11.88
N ASP A 246 5.53 13.86 -12.52
CA ASP A 246 5.79 15.28 -12.17
C ASP A 246 6.14 15.44 -10.67
N SER A 247 7.06 14.59 -10.21
CA SER A 247 7.56 14.62 -8.83
C SER A 247 8.64 15.69 -8.65
N GLY A 248 8.77 16.12 -7.39
CA GLY A 248 9.77 17.11 -7.00
C GLY A 248 9.95 17.16 -5.49
N MET A 249 10.78 18.11 -5.06
CA MET A 249 11.00 18.38 -3.63
C MET A 249 10.92 19.88 -3.37
N GLU A 250 10.11 20.27 -2.41
CA GLU A 250 9.99 21.65 -1.96
C GLU A 250 10.15 21.72 -0.43
N PHE A 251 11.06 22.56 0.06
CA PHE A 251 11.37 22.66 1.49
C PHE A 251 11.59 21.31 2.19
N LYS A 252 12.24 20.36 1.50
CA LYS A 252 12.45 18.97 1.93
C LYS A 252 11.17 18.10 2.00
N HIS A 253 10.05 18.61 1.53
CA HIS A 253 8.85 17.81 1.32
C HIS A 253 8.84 17.27 -0.10
N TRP A 254 8.81 15.92 -0.22
CA TRP A 254 8.69 15.26 -1.52
C TRP A 254 7.22 15.27 -1.96
N TYR A 255 7.00 15.46 -3.24
CA TYR A 255 5.64 15.50 -3.81
C TYR A 255 5.60 14.94 -5.24
N CYS A 256 4.39 14.58 -5.72
CA CYS A 256 4.11 14.44 -7.15
C CYS A 256 2.74 15.04 -7.51
N ARG A 257 2.58 15.44 -8.79
CA ARG A 257 1.31 16.03 -9.26
C ARG A 257 0.46 15.05 -10.06
N GLY A 258 1.03 13.95 -10.53
CA GLY A 258 0.34 12.87 -11.21
C GLY A 258 0.26 11.62 -10.34
N SER A 259 0.15 10.46 -10.98
CA SER A 259 0.10 9.17 -10.30
C SER A 259 1.36 8.91 -9.49
N LEU A 260 1.17 8.35 -8.29
CA LEU A 260 2.22 7.77 -7.50
C LEU A 260 2.59 6.40 -8.08
N ILE A 261 3.87 6.07 -8.09
CA ILE A 261 4.40 4.81 -8.59
C ILE A 261 5.18 4.13 -7.47
N ILE A 262 4.87 2.88 -7.17
CA ILE A 262 5.62 2.05 -6.21
C ILE A 262 6.32 0.94 -6.99
N ASP A 263 7.65 0.85 -6.88
CA ASP A 263 8.46 -0.23 -7.46
C ASP A 263 8.50 -1.44 -6.51
N ALA A 264 7.66 -2.41 -6.80
CA ALA A 264 7.55 -3.67 -6.07
C ALA A 264 8.20 -4.85 -6.83
N ARG A 265 9.17 -4.58 -7.71
CA ARG A 265 9.97 -5.63 -8.33
C ARG A 265 10.86 -6.33 -7.29
N ALA A 266 11.16 -7.59 -7.53
CA ALA A 266 12.12 -8.33 -6.73
C ALA A 266 13.51 -7.69 -6.85
N LYS A 267 14.21 -7.56 -5.72
CA LYS A 267 15.55 -6.96 -5.66
C LYS A 267 16.56 -7.99 -5.13
N PRO A 268 17.86 -7.90 -5.50
CA PRO A 268 18.85 -8.90 -5.12
C PRO A 268 19.02 -9.14 -3.61
N HIS A 269 18.65 -8.14 -2.79
CA HIS A 269 18.72 -8.25 -1.33
C HIS A 269 17.44 -8.78 -0.68
N HIS A 270 16.36 -8.98 -1.47
CA HIS A 270 15.15 -9.58 -0.95
C HIS A 270 15.36 -11.06 -0.63
N ALA A 271 14.60 -11.58 0.34
CA ALA A 271 14.55 -13.01 0.57
C ALA A 271 14.09 -13.74 -0.70
N PRO A 272 14.68 -14.91 -1.02
CA PRO A 272 14.23 -15.71 -2.15
C PRO A 272 12.77 -16.11 -1.98
N VAL A 273 12.07 -16.26 -3.10
CA VAL A 273 10.69 -16.76 -3.10
C VAL A 273 10.65 -18.15 -2.49
N LEU A 274 9.73 -18.35 -1.55
CA LEU A 274 9.52 -19.69 -0.99
C LEU A 274 8.88 -20.57 -2.05
N GLU A 275 9.64 -21.54 -2.56
CA GLU A 275 9.15 -22.53 -3.52
C GLU A 275 8.79 -23.82 -2.77
N GLU A 276 7.57 -24.30 -2.99
CA GLU A 276 7.19 -25.64 -2.49
C GLU A 276 7.90 -26.70 -3.31
N SER A 277 8.68 -27.56 -2.63
CA SER A 277 9.21 -28.76 -3.27
C SER A 277 8.05 -29.61 -3.78
N PRO A 278 8.08 -30.08 -5.07
CA PRO A 278 7.06 -30.97 -5.61
C PRO A 278 6.82 -32.22 -4.75
N GLU A 279 7.87 -32.73 -4.11
CA GLU A 279 7.81 -33.87 -3.20
C GLU A 279 7.03 -33.56 -1.93
N ILE A 280 7.28 -32.39 -1.31
CA ILE A 280 6.57 -31.94 -0.11
C ILE A 280 5.10 -31.68 -0.45
N LYS A 281 4.82 -31.06 -1.61
CA LYS A 281 3.45 -30.84 -2.09
C LYS A 281 2.68 -32.15 -2.19
N VAL A 282 3.27 -33.20 -2.78
CA VAL A 282 2.65 -34.54 -2.89
C VAL A 282 2.40 -35.14 -1.52
N LEU A 283 3.32 -34.98 -0.56
CA LEU A 283 3.14 -35.46 0.81
C LEU A 283 2.02 -34.68 1.53
N THR A 284 1.99 -33.36 1.42
CA THR A 284 0.95 -32.52 2.02
C THR A 284 -0.42 -32.85 1.43
N ASP A 285 -0.53 -32.96 0.10
CA ASP A 285 -1.78 -33.31 -0.59
C ASP A 285 -2.34 -34.65 -0.08
N ARG A 286 -1.48 -35.62 0.29
CA ARG A 286 -1.92 -36.89 0.84
C ARG A 286 -2.60 -36.77 2.21
N LEU A 287 -2.19 -35.78 3.02
CA LEU A 287 -2.79 -35.55 4.33
C LEU A 287 -4.24 -35.06 4.22
N PHE A 288 -4.54 -34.28 3.18
CA PHE A 288 -5.86 -33.66 2.95
C PHE A 288 -6.77 -34.49 2.02
N LYS A 289 -6.25 -35.53 1.35
CA LYS A 289 -7.07 -36.42 0.50
C LYS A 289 -8.08 -37.22 1.32
N LYS A 290 -9.10 -37.73 0.61
CA LYS A 290 -10.10 -38.65 1.16
C LYS A 290 -9.41 -39.84 1.83
N GLY A 291 -9.71 -40.07 3.11
CA GLY A 291 -9.03 -41.05 3.97
C GLY A 291 -7.75 -40.55 4.64
N GLY A 292 -7.31 -39.35 4.36
CA GLY A 292 -6.15 -38.74 5.02
C GLY A 292 -6.49 -38.18 6.42
N PRO A 293 -5.47 -38.01 7.30
CA PRO A 293 -5.69 -37.56 8.68
C PRO A 293 -6.28 -36.14 8.79
N LEU A 294 -6.15 -35.32 7.75
CA LEU A 294 -6.63 -33.94 7.68
C LEU A 294 -7.78 -33.74 6.69
N GLU A 295 -8.42 -34.83 6.20
CA GLU A 295 -9.52 -34.77 5.23
C GLU A 295 -10.62 -33.77 5.63
N LYS A 296 -10.98 -33.71 6.90
CA LYS A 296 -12.02 -32.79 7.42
C LYS A 296 -11.66 -31.29 7.32
N TRP A 297 -10.40 -30.99 7.01
CA TRP A 297 -9.89 -29.61 6.87
C TRP A 297 -9.58 -29.26 5.40
N SER A 298 -9.83 -30.19 4.45
CA SER A 298 -9.80 -29.90 3.02
C SER A 298 -11.08 -29.16 2.67
N GLY A 299 -11.08 -27.82 2.82
CA GLY A 299 -12.17 -26.92 2.43
C GLY A 299 -12.07 -26.48 1.00
#